data_00575bc71eb5647c7fdc897af402878c
#
_entry.id   00575bc71eb5647c7fdc897af402878c
#
_cell.length_a   1.000
_cell.length_b   1.000
_cell.length_c   1.000
_cell.angle_alpha   90.00
_cell.angle_beta   90.00
_cell.angle_gamma   90.00
#
_symmetry.space_group_name_H-M   'P 1'
#
loop_
_entity.id
_entity.type
_entity.pdbx_description
1 polymer ?
#
loop_
_entity_poly.entity_id
_entity_poly.type
_entity_poly.pdbx_seq_one_letter_code
_entity_poly.pdbx_strand_id
1 'polypeptide(L)'
;MTDTRSPDTESSFDTEPSTDAAPTGMESADAPLHRPGIKSYVIRAGRMTQAQTRGLDNVWPRLGLTIADGRQDLDALFGRRAPRVVEIGFGMGHSLVEQAETHPETDFIGIEVHAPGVGKLLDEADKRGLTNLRVYREDALAVLEQCLPANSLTTLQLFFPDPWTKKKHHKRRIVQPAFVELVRTRLAPGGCFHLATDWESYAEWMADIMDAAPGFANTANADTAPYVPRPAFRPLTKFEQRGEQLGHGVSDLIYRRTD
;
A
#
# COMPACT_ATOMS: atom_id res chain seq x y z
N MET A 1 55.26 59.23 15.96
CA MET A 1 55.55 58.81 17.36
C MET A 1 54.92 57.44 17.51
N THR A 2 55.80 56.51 17.37
CA THR A 2 56.11 55.34 18.22
C THR A 2 55.05 54.27 18.18
N ASP A 3 55.30 53.20 17.41
CA ASP A 3 56.12 52.03 17.83
C ASP A 3 55.32 51.10 18.72
N THR A 4 55.09 49.84 18.44
CA THR A 4 55.97 48.68 18.49
C THR A 4 55.21 47.37 18.29
N ARG A 5 55.75 46.51 17.41
CA ARG A 5 56.00 45.07 17.54
C ARG A 5 54.86 44.05 17.73
N SER A 6 54.87 43.15 16.72
CA SER A 6 54.54 41.71 16.83
C SER A 6 55.41 40.97 17.86
N PRO A 7 55.02 39.74 18.27
CA PRO A 7 55.55 38.62 17.56
C PRO A 7 54.59 37.42 17.41
N ASP A 8 54.98 36.61 16.44
CA ASP A 8 54.59 35.30 16.03
C ASP A 8 54.26 34.29 17.15
N THR A 9 53.23 33.44 16.90
CA THR A 9 53.29 32.05 17.35
C THR A 9 52.61 31.17 16.33
N GLU A 10 53.39 30.30 15.72
CA GLU A 10 52.98 29.14 14.92
C GLU A 10 52.06 28.22 15.72
N SER A 11 51.02 27.68 15.11
CA SER A 11 50.36 26.48 15.58
C SER A 11 49.88 25.67 14.37
N SER A 12 50.57 24.60 14.21
CA SER A 12 50.41 23.38 13.44
C SER A 12 49.01 23.08 12.89
N PHE A 13 48.99 22.85 11.57
CA PHE A 13 47.92 22.17 10.86
C PHE A 13 47.96 20.69 11.22
N ASP A 14 46.97 20.22 11.99
CA ASP A 14 46.63 18.81 12.08
C ASP A 14 45.58 18.49 11.05
N THR A 15 46.01 17.80 10.02
CA THR A 15 45.16 17.21 8.96
C THR A 15 44.63 15.88 9.49
N GLU A 16 43.37 15.83 9.92
CA GLU A 16 42.68 14.56 10.13
C GLU A 16 42.21 14.00 8.81
N PRO A 17 42.35 12.68 8.55
CA PRO A 17 41.84 12.05 7.36
C PRO A 17 40.33 11.84 7.45
N SER A 18 39.61 12.42 6.49
CA SER A 18 38.20 12.15 6.20
C SER A 18 38.03 10.68 5.83
N THR A 19 37.52 9.87 6.73
CA THR A 19 36.98 8.54 6.42
C THR A 19 35.53 8.70 6.04
N ASP A 20 35.29 8.83 4.74
CA ASP A 20 33.98 8.69 4.11
C ASP A 20 33.62 7.19 4.13
N ALA A 21 32.99 6.75 5.23
CA ALA A 21 32.39 5.42 5.33
C ALA A 21 30.97 5.51 4.78
N ALA A 22 30.73 4.86 3.65
CA ALA A 22 29.41 4.60 3.12
C ALA A 22 28.52 3.94 4.19
N PRO A 23 27.24 4.34 4.34
CA PRO A 23 26.33 3.66 5.25
C PRO A 23 25.90 2.33 4.65
N THR A 24 26.61 1.26 4.94
CA THR A 24 26.15 -0.12 4.86
C THR A 24 25.22 -0.35 6.04
N GLY A 25 23.96 0.00 5.89
CA GLY A 25 22.90 -0.29 6.84
C GLY A 25 21.81 -1.11 6.15
N MET A 26 22.05 -2.41 5.91
CA MET A 26 20.97 -3.38 5.87
C MET A 26 20.41 -3.48 7.29
N GLU A 27 19.33 -2.71 7.56
CA GLU A 27 18.56 -2.88 8.79
C GLU A 27 18.06 -4.34 8.84
N SER A 28 18.36 -5.02 9.96
CA SER A 28 18.00 -6.39 10.24
C SER A 28 16.51 -6.65 10.03
N ALA A 29 16.16 -7.85 9.57
CA ALA A 29 14.80 -8.34 9.36
C ALA A 29 13.90 -8.34 10.61
N ASP A 30 14.42 -7.94 11.76
CA ASP A 30 13.76 -7.90 13.07
C ASP A 30 13.22 -6.50 13.46
N ALA A 31 13.26 -5.52 12.56
CA ALA A 31 12.67 -4.22 12.85
C ALA A 31 11.13 -4.35 12.90
N PRO A 32 10.45 -3.87 13.96
CA PRO A 32 9.01 -3.98 14.07
C PRO A 32 8.34 -3.34 12.85
N LEU A 33 7.39 -4.07 12.23
CA LEU A 33 6.60 -3.66 11.07
C LEU A 33 5.93 -2.30 11.25
N HIS A 34 5.63 -1.96 12.50
CA HIS A 34 5.04 -0.69 12.89
C HIS A 34 6.01 0.10 13.77
N ARG A 35 6.70 1.09 13.18
CA ARG A 35 7.42 2.11 13.99
C ARG A 35 6.38 3.05 14.61
N PRO A 36 6.25 3.12 15.95
CA PRO A 36 5.33 4.04 16.61
C PRO A 36 5.51 5.46 16.07
N GLY A 37 4.44 6.07 15.55
CA GLY A 37 4.43 7.47 15.09
C GLY A 37 4.71 7.70 13.60
N ILE A 38 5.14 6.72 12.80
CA ILE A 38 5.33 6.90 11.36
C ILE A 38 4.20 6.19 10.62
N LYS A 39 3.25 7.00 10.08
CA LYS A 39 2.14 6.48 9.26
C LYS A 39 2.44 6.65 7.78
N SER A 40 2.08 5.66 6.96
CA SER A 40 2.17 5.68 5.50
C SER A 40 1.12 6.56 4.84
N TYR A 41 0.15 7.07 5.60
CA TYR A 41 -0.98 7.84 5.14
C TYR A 41 -1.19 9.11 5.97
N VAL A 42 -2.04 10.02 5.46
CA VAL A 42 -2.51 11.22 6.17
C VAL A 42 -4.03 11.19 6.23
N ILE A 43 -4.60 11.17 7.44
CA ILE A 43 -6.05 11.34 7.62
C ILE A 43 -6.38 12.82 7.45
N ARG A 44 -7.20 13.14 6.44
CA ARG A 44 -7.73 14.48 6.25
C ARG A 44 -9.18 14.49 6.75
N ALA A 45 -9.47 15.31 7.75
CA ALA A 45 -10.84 15.56 8.16
C ALA A 45 -11.56 16.32 7.02
N GLY A 46 -12.66 15.75 6.50
CA GLY A 46 -13.49 16.35 5.49
C GLY A 46 -14.97 16.26 5.90
N ARG A 47 -15.80 17.21 5.40
CA ARG A 47 -17.24 17.12 5.58
C ARG A 47 -17.77 15.97 4.74
N MET A 48 -18.52 15.06 5.37
CA MET A 48 -19.18 13.95 4.68
C MET A 48 -20.50 14.39 4.04
N THR A 49 -20.83 13.78 2.91
CA THR A 49 -22.15 13.91 2.29
C THR A 49 -23.17 13.02 3.01
N GLN A 50 -24.47 13.29 2.82
CA GLN A 50 -25.53 12.44 3.38
C GLN A 50 -25.41 10.98 2.94
N ALA A 51 -25.01 10.71 1.69
CA ALA A 51 -24.80 9.34 1.19
C ALA A 51 -23.65 8.64 1.92
N GLN A 52 -22.53 9.33 2.17
CA GLN A 52 -21.40 8.80 2.92
C GLN A 52 -21.77 8.51 4.38
N THR A 53 -22.52 9.41 5.01
CA THR A 53 -23.04 9.22 6.37
C THR A 53 -23.99 8.01 6.42
N ARG A 54 -24.94 7.92 5.48
CA ARG A 54 -25.86 6.78 5.37
C ARG A 54 -25.12 5.44 5.22
N GLY A 55 -24.06 5.40 4.39
CA GLY A 55 -23.24 4.20 4.24
C GLY A 55 -22.63 3.74 5.57
N LEU A 56 -22.06 4.68 6.34
CA LEU A 56 -21.49 4.36 7.64
C LEU A 56 -22.54 3.98 8.68
N ASP A 57 -23.68 4.66 8.71
CA ASP A 57 -24.67 4.43 9.77
C ASP A 57 -25.51 3.15 9.53
N ASN A 58 -25.90 2.91 8.26
CA ASN A 58 -26.88 1.88 7.94
C ASN A 58 -26.28 0.62 7.34
N VAL A 59 -25.14 0.73 6.65
CA VAL A 59 -24.53 -0.40 5.91
C VAL A 59 -23.33 -0.99 6.64
N TRP A 60 -22.62 -0.18 7.41
CA TRP A 60 -21.50 -0.65 8.24
C TRP A 60 -21.83 -1.86 9.10
N PRO A 61 -22.99 -1.95 9.81
CA PRO A 61 -23.31 -3.12 10.63
C PRO A 61 -23.33 -4.45 9.87
N ARG A 62 -23.51 -4.41 8.56
CA ARG A 62 -23.58 -5.60 7.69
C ARG A 62 -22.25 -5.91 6.97
N LEU A 63 -21.54 -4.89 6.51
CA LEU A 63 -20.34 -5.04 5.67
C LEU A 63 -19.06 -4.59 6.38
N GLY A 64 -19.15 -3.83 7.47
CA GLY A 64 -18.01 -3.32 8.22
C GLY A 64 -17.39 -4.39 9.12
N LEU A 65 -16.08 -4.32 9.27
CA LEU A 65 -15.28 -5.14 10.18
C LEU A 65 -14.36 -4.24 10.99
N THR A 66 -13.95 -4.70 12.17
CA THR A 66 -13.02 -4.00 13.06
C THR A 66 -11.87 -4.92 13.48
N ILE A 67 -10.75 -4.33 13.91
CA ILE A 67 -9.64 -5.10 14.48
C ILE A 67 -10.09 -5.86 15.75
N ALA A 68 -11.06 -5.31 16.48
CA ALA A 68 -11.59 -5.94 17.68
C ALA A 68 -12.29 -7.28 17.41
N ASP A 69 -12.74 -7.52 16.17
CA ASP A 69 -13.32 -8.81 15.75
C ASP A 69 -12.26 -9.93 15.67
N GLY A 70 -10.99 -9.57 15.79
CA GLY A 70 -9.86 -10.50 15.77
C GLY A 70 -9.64 -11.20 14.43
N ARG A 71 -8.96 -12.33 14.48
CA ARG A 71 -8.62 -13.11 13.27
C ARG A 71 -9.88 -13.77 12.70
N GLN A 72 -10.12 -13.46 11.41
CA GLN A 72 -11.32 -13.89 10.71
C GLN A 72 -11.22 -15.33 10.18
N ASP A 73 -12.29 -16.09 10.31
CA ASP A 73 -12.55 -17.24 9.43
C ASP A 73 -13.25 -16.70 8.18
N LEU A 74 -12.49 -16.57 7.07
CA LEU A 74 -13.00 -15.96 5.86
C LEU A 74 -14.06 -16.81 5.15
N ASP A 75 -14.05 -18.15 5.32
CA ASP A 75 -15.09 -19.02 4.77
C ASP A 75 -16.40 -18.80 5.51
N ALA A 76 -16.35 -18.70 6.84
CA ALA A 76 -17.52 -18.37 7.66
C ALA A 76 -18.02 -16.94 7.43
N LEU A 77 -17.11 -15.96 7.30
CA LEU A 77 -17.43 -14.55 7.07
C LEU A 77 -18.24 -14.31 5.79
N PHE A 78 -17.91 -15.03 4.71
CA PHE A 78 -18.61 -14.92 3.42
C PHE A 78 -19.66 -16.04 3.19
N GLY A 79 -19.69 -17.04 4.09
CA GLY A 79 -20.58 -18.21 3.98
C GLY A 79 -20.22 -19.15 2.82
N ARG A 80 -19.00 -19.05 2.29
CA ARG A 80 -18.51 -19.85 1.16
C ARG A 80 -17.00 -19.90 1.08
N ARG A 81 -16.49 -20.86 0.31
CA ARG A 81 -15.09 -20.92 -0.10
C ARG A 81 -14.95 -20.33 -1.50
N ALA A 82 -14.17 -19.24 -1.63
CA ALA A 82 -13.98 -18.52 -2.89
C ALA A 82 -12.57 -17.91 -2.96
N PRO A 83 -12.09 -17.49 -4.13
CA PRO A 83 -10.93 -16.62 -4.26
C PRO A 83 -11.13 -15.34 -3.45
N ARG A 84 -10.07 -14.80 -2.84
CA ARG A 84 -10.13 -13.60 -2.00
C ARG A 84 -9.16 -12.54 -2.46
N VAL A 85 -9.70 -11.35 -2.68
CA VAL A 85 -8.97 -10.16 -3.08
C VAL A 85 -9.02 -9.14 -1.95
N VAL A 86 -7.86 -8.60 -1.56
CA VAL A 86 -7.77 -7.46 -0.62
C VAL A 86 -7.28 -6.25 -1.39
N GLU A 87 -7.98 -5.11 -1.28
CA GLU A 87 -7.49 -3.81 -1.77
C GLU A 87 -7.18 -2.90 -0.59
N ILE A 88 -5.92 -2.41 -0.53
CA ILE A 88 -5.47 -1.45 0.47
C ILE A 88 -5.51 -0.04 -0.13
N GLY A 89 -6.16 0.89 0.58
CA GLY A 89 -6.25 2.29 0.16
C GLY A 89 -7.22 2.51 -1.00
N PHE A 90 -8.39 1.86 -0.98
CA PHE A 90 -9.37 1.92 -2.07
C PHE A 90 -9.96 3.32 -2.32
N GLY A 91 -9.61 4.33 -1.52
CA GLY A 91 -10.07 5.71 -1.68
C GLY A 91 -11.60 5.82 -1.64
N MET A 92 -12.23 6.24 -2.74
CA MET A 92 -13.69 6.34 -2.85
C MET A 92 -14.38 5.02 -3.22
N GLY A 93 -13.63 3.95 -3.43
CA GLY A 93 -14.11 2.58 -3.60
C GLY A 93 -14.74 2.25 -4.95
N HIS A 94 -14.63 3.12 -5.96
CA HIS A 94 -15.27 2.86 -7.27
C HIS A 94 -14.74 1.61 -7.93
N SER A 95 -13.41 1.43 -7.96
CA SER A 95 -12.76 0.24 -8.52
C SER A 95 -13.16 -1.03 -7.80
N LEU A 96 -13.12 -1.02 -6.47
CA LEU A 96 -13.42 -2.20 -5.66
C LEU A 96 -14.88 -2.63 -5.77
N VAL A 97 -15.82 -1.67 -5.80
CA VAL A 97 -17.25 -1.94 -6.01
C VAL A 97 -17.49 -2.53 -7.40
N GLU A 98 -16.86 -1.99 -8.45
CA GLU A 98 -16.97 -2.49 -9.81
C GLU A 98 -16.40 -3.91 -9.93
N GLN A 99 -15.24 -4.19 -9.33
CA GLN A 99 -14.68 -5.53 -9.30
C GLN A 99 -15.60 -6.51 -8.55
N ALA A 100 -16.16 -6.12 -7.40
CA ALA A 100 -17.08 -6.98 -6.63
C ALA A 100 -18.39 -7.29 -7.39
N GLU A 101 -18.90 -6.32 -8.14
CA GLU A 101 -20.09 -6.51 -8.97
C GLU A 101 -19.84 -7.42 -10.19
N THR A 102 -18.69 -7.24 -10.86
CA THR A 102 -18.36 -7.99 -12.07
C THR A 102 -17.80 -9.39 -11.79
N HIS A 103 -17.35 -9.65 -10.57
CA HIS A 103 -16.79 -10.94 -10.13
C HIS A 103 -17.52 -11.50 -8.89
N PRO A 104 -18.80 -11.89 -9.03
CA PRO A 104 -19.61 -12.40 -7.92
C PRO A 104 -19.08 -13.71 -7.31
N GLU A 105 -18.25 -14.46 -8.05
CA GLU A 105 -17.57 -15.69 -7.58
C GLU A 105 -16.37 -15.43 -6.68
N THR A 106 -15.93 -14.17 -6.57
CA THR A 106 -14.77 -13.74 -5.77
C THR A 106 -15.22 -12.92 -4.57
N ASP A 107 -14.56 -13.07 -3.42
CA ASP A 107 -14.80 -12.28 -2.22
C ASP A 107 -13.78 -11.15 -2.11
N PHE A 108 -14.24 -9.97 -1.74
CA PHE A 108 -13.44 -8.75 -1.68
C PHE A 108 -13.39 -8.20 -0.25
N ILE A 109 -12.21 -7.72 0.15
CA ILE A 109 -12.01 -7.00 1.41
C ILE A 109 -11.31 -5.68 1.10
N GLY A 110 -11.96 -4.57 1.41
CA GLY A 110 -11.36 -3.24 1.30
C GLY A 110 -10.81 -2.77 2.65
N ILE A 111 -9.64 -2.14 2.62
CA ILE A 111 -9.04 -1.51 3.81
C ILE A 111 -8.74 -0.05 3.48
N GLU A 112 -9.35 0.88 4.24
CA GLU A 112 -9.19 2.31 4.04
C GLU A 112 -9.34 3.04 5.38
N VAL A 113 -8.54 4.09 5.59
CA VAL A 113 -8.60 4.90 6.82
C VAL A 113 -9.51 6.12 6.70
N HIS A 114 -9.83 6.53 5.46
CA HIS A 114 -10.57 7.74 5.15
C HIS A 114 -12.09 7.50 5.21
N ALA A 115 -12.72 7.92 6.29
CA ALA A 115 -14.15 7.70 6.55
C ALA A 115 -15.10 8.07 5.38
N PRO A 116 -14.94 9.23 4.68
CA PRO A 116 -15.75 9.55 3.51
C PRO A 116 -15.65 8.53 2.38
N GLY A 117 -14.48 7.94 2.16
CA GLY A 117 -14.26 6.89 1.16
C GLY A 117 -14.99 5.61 1.55
N VAL A 118 -14.83 5.17 2.78
CA VAL A 118 -15.54 4.00 3.33
C VAL A 118 -17.05 4.18 3.24
N GLY A 119 -17.58 5.33 3.67
CA GLY A 119 -19.01 5.62 3.59
C GLY A 119 -19.53 5.64 2.14
N LYS A 120 -18.73 6.12 1.19
CA LYS A 120 -19.10 6.11 -0.24
C LYS A 120 -19.14 4.69 -0.79
N LEU A 121 -18.12 3.88 -0.51
CA LEU A 121 -18.08 2.48 -0.94
C LEU A 121 -19.27 1.70 -0.39
N LEU A 122 -19.57 1.84 0.89
CA LEU A 122 -20.68 1.15 1.56
C LEU A 122 -22.04 1.54 0.94
N ASP A 123 -22.28 2.83 0.67
CA ASP A 123 -23.50 3.33 0.03
C ASP A 123 -23.68 2.76 -1.39
N GLU A 124 -22.59 2.67 -2.16
CA GLU A 124 -22.63 2.08 -3.51
C GLU A 124 -22.78 0.55 -3.48
N ALA A 125 -22.12 -0.13 -2.55
CA ALA A 125 -22.26 -1.57 -2.37
C ALA A 125 -23.70 -1.97 -1.99
N ASP A 126 -24.35 -1.19 -1.13
CA ASP A 126 -25.75 -1.40 -0.74
C ASP A 126 -26.71 -1.22 -1.91
N LYS A 127 -26.56 -0.13 -2.68
CA LYS A 127 -27.37 0.15 -3.87
C LYS A 127 -27.29 -0.96 -4.93
N ARG A 128 -26.15 -1.63 -5.03
CA ARG A 128 -25.90 -2.74 -5.96
C ARG A 128 -26.21 -4.11 -5.36
N GLY A 129 -26.61 -4.18 -4.08
CA GLY A 129 -26.93 -5.42 -3.39
C GLY A 129 -25.73 -6.36 -3.21
N LEU A 130 -24.51 -5.83 -3.12
CA LEU A 130 -23.30 -6.64 -3.01
C LEU A 130 -23.25 -7.40 -1.68
N THR A 131 -22.95 -8.70 -1.75
CA THR A 131 -22.81 -9.60 -0.60
C THR A 131 -21.39 -10.11 -0.43
N ASN A 132 -20.58 -10.05 -1.48
CA ASN A 132 -19.21 -10.53 -1.57
C ASN A 132 -18.15 -9.46 -1.22
N LEU A 133 -18.52 -8.43 -0.45
CA LEU A 133 -17.64 -7.33 -0.05
C LEU A 133 -17.68 -7.14 1.47
N ARG A 134 -16.50 -6.93 2.07
CA ARG A 134 -16.32 -6.50 3.47
C ARG A 134 -15.32 -5.35 3.54
N VAL A 135 -15.39 -4.54 4.60
CA VAL A 135 -14.61 -3.30 4.69
C VAL A 135 -14.04 -3.09 6.09
N TYR A 136 -12.76 -2.80 6.18
CA TYR A 136 -12.11 -2.26 7.37
C TYR A 136 -11.88 -0.76 7.22
N ARG A 137 -12.19 0.01 8.27
CA ARG A 137 -11.79 1.42 8.38
C ARG A 137 -10.64 1.57 9.36
N GLU A 138 -9.53 0.91 9.07
CA GLU A 138 -8.41 0.70 9.98
C GLU A 138 -7.06 0.82 9.26
N ASP A 139 -5.98 0.81 10.03
CA ASP A 139 -4.62 0.71 9.50
C ASP A 139 -4.42 -0.64 8.82
N ALA A 140 -3.94 -0.62 7.57
CA ALA A 140 -3.80 -1.84 6.77
C ALA A 140 -2.80 -2.84 7.36
N LEU A 141 -1.70 -2.36 7.96
CA LEU A 141 -0.71 -3.25 8.58
C LEU A 141 -1.36 -4.01 9.75
N ALA A 142 -2.09 -3.29 10.60
CA ALA A 142 -2.77 -3.89 11.73
C ALA A 142 -3.84 -4.92 11.29
N VAL A 143 -4.62 -4.62 10.25
CA VAL A 143 -5.60 -5.57 9.69
C VAL A 143 -4.91 -6.82 9.14
N LEU A 144 -3.85 -6.63 8.33
CA LEU A 144 -3.09 -7.77 7.78
C LEU A 144 -2.52 -8.65 8.89
N GLU A 145 -1.94 -8.06 9.93
CA GLU A 145 -1.31 -8.80 11.04
C GLU A 145 -2.30 -9.54 11.91
N GLN A 146 -3.40 -8.86 12.30
CA GLN A 146 -4.27 -9.32 13.38
C GLN A 146 -5.53 -10.02 12.87
N CYS A 147 -6.05 -9.61 11.69
CA CYS A 147 -7.37 -10.04 11.23
C CYS A 147 -7.32 -11.06 10.09
N LEU A 148 -6.33 -10.99 9.20
CA LEU A 148 -6.28 -11.86 8.03
C LEU A 148 -5.44 -13.11 8.29
N PRO A 149 -5.97 -14.33 8.01
CA PRO A 149 -5.21 -15.56 8.15
C PRO A 149 -4.02 -15.64 7.18
N ALA A 150 -3.00 -16.38 7.54
CA ALA A 150 -1.91 -16.71 6.62
C ALA A 150 -2.43 -17.56 5.45
N ASN A 151 -1.82 -17.39 4.27
CA ASN A 151 -2.14 -18.17 3.06
C ASN A 151 -3.62 -18.12 2.63
N SER A 152 -4.31 -17.02 2.92
CA SER A 152 -5.76 -16.91 2.71
C SER A 152 -6.17 -16.06 1.51
N LEU A 153 -5.24 -15.29 0.93
CA LEU A 153 -5.53 -14.36 -0.15
C LEU A 153 -5.03 -14.88 -1.49
N THR A 154 -5.85 -14.76 -2.53
CA THR A 154 -5.43 -15.01 -3.91
C THR A 154 -4.77 -13.78 -4.54
N THR A 155 -5.19 -12.58 -4.13
CA THR A 155 -4.60 -11.33 -4.61
C THR A 155 -4.63 -10.27 -3.53
N LEU A 156 -3.56 -9.49 -3.43
CA LEU A 156 -3.51 -8.24 -2.70
C LEU A 156 -3.25 -7.11 -3.69
N GLN A 157 -4.07 -6.06 -3.63
CA GLN A 157 -4.00 -4.88 -4.50
C GLN A 157 -3.59 -3.67 -3.68
N LEU A 158 -2.65 -2.88 -4.23
CA LEU A 158 -2.20 -1.61 -3.67
C LEU A 158 -2.05 -0.60 -4.81
N PHE A 159 -3.07 0.22 -5.00
CA PHE A 159 -3.15 1.15 -6.11
C PHE A 159 -2.96 2.58 -5.66
N PHE A 160 -2.04 3.29 -6.31
CA PHE A 160 -1.74 4.71 -6.12
C PHE A 160 -1.48 5.10 -4.66
N PRO A 161 -0.65 4.32 -3.91
CA PRO A 161 -0.28 4.72 -2.55
C PRO A 161 0.51 6.03 -2.57
N ASP A 162 0.45 6.80 -1.46
CA ASP A 162 1.15 8.08 -1.33
C ASP A 162 2.64 7.93 -1.68
N PRO A 163 3.17 8.65 -2.71
CA PRO A 163 4.54 8.46 -3.20
C PRO A 163 5.59 9.10 -2.28
N TRP A 164 5.19 9.99 -1.36
CA TRP A 164 6.10 10.69 -0.44
C TRP A 164 7.34 11.23 -1.14
N THR A 165 7.15 12.15 -2.08
CA THR A 165 8.13 12.62 -3.06
C THR A 165 9.43 13.17 -2.46
N LYS A 166 9.38 13.73 -1.23
CA LYS A 166 10.59 14.26 -0.57
C LYS A 166 11.40 13.12 0.06
N LYS A 167 12.70 13.01 -0.23
CA LYS A 167 13.62 11.97 0.25
C LYS A 167 13.49 11.69 1.77
N LYS A 168 13.39 12.74 2.61
CA LYS A 168 13.20 12.61 4.06
C LYS A 168 11.88 11.90 4.45
N HIS A 169 10.93 11.77 3.52
CA HIS A 169 9.64 11.11 3.73
C HIS A 169 9.56 9.70 3.13
N HIS A 170 10.56 9.21 2.41
CA HIS A 170 10.56 7.87 1.80
C HIS A 170 10.33 6.76 2.83
N LYS A 171 10.77 6.96 4.08
CA LYS A 171 10.47 6.05 5.21
C LYS A 171 8.98 5.90 5.53
N ARG A 172 8.10 6.74 4.95
CA ARG A 172 6.64 6.67 5.06
C ARG A 172 6.02 5.86 3.90
N ARG A 173 6.76 5.57 2.84
CA ARG A 173 6.27 4.71 1.75
C ARG A 173 5.85 3.39 2.35
N ILE A 174 4.65 2.91 2.01
CA ILE A 174 4.14 1.66 2.57
C ILE A 174 4.91 0.45 2.04
N VAL A 175 5.34 0.49 0.78
CA VAL A 175 6.14 -0.58 0.18
C VAL A 175 7.56 -0.52 0.73
N GLN A 176 7.79 -1.35 1.75
CA GLN A 176 9.05 -1.58 2.45
C GLN A 176 9.27 -3.09 2.58
N PRO A 177 10.49 -3.60 2.78
CA PRO A 177 10.77 -5.05 2.89
C PRO A 177 9.87 -5.75 3.91
N ALA A 178 9.69 -5.17 5.09
CA ALA A 178 8.86 -5.74 6.15
C ALA A 178 7.37 -5.83 5.76
N PHE A 179 6.83 -4.84 5.05
CA PHE A 179 5.47 -4.87 4.53
C PHE A 179 5.31 -5.95 3.45
N VAL A 180 6.28 -6.07 2.55
CA VAL A 180 6.27 -7.09 1.48
C VAL A 180 6.31 -8.50 2.09
N GLU A 181 7.10 -8.72 3.13
CA GLU A 181 7.11 -9.99 3.86
C GLU A 181 5.76 -10.28 4.53
N LEU A 182 5.13 -9.28 5.15
CA LEU A 182 3.78 -9.43 5.71
C LEU A 182 2.79 -9.83 4.62
N VAL A 183 2.81 -9.15 3.46
CA VAL A 183 1.96 -9.48 2.30
C VAL A 183 2.20 -10.92 1.85
N ARG A 184 3.48 -11.35 1.74
CA ARG A 184 3.85 -12.72 1.36
C ARG A 184 3.19 -13.75 2.27
N THR A 185 3.22 -13.51 3.59
CA THR A 185 2.61 -14.46 4.54
C THR A 185 1.08 -14.52 4.45
N ARG A 186 0.41 -13.51 3.91
CA ARG A 186 -1.07 -13.48 3.76
C ARG A 186 -1.53 -14.06 2.42
N LEU A 187 -0.76 -13.88 1.35
CA LEU A 187 -1.04 -14.50 0.06
C LEU A 187 -0.96 -16.02 0.17
N ALA A 188 -1.83 -16.73 -0.50
CA ALA A 188 -1.68 -18.16 -0.73
C ALA A 188 -0.50 -18.43 -1.67
N PRO A 189 0.13 -19.64 -1.64
CA PRO A 189 1.08 -20.03 -2.67
C PRO A 189 0.48 -19.85 -4.07
N GLY A 190 1.22 -19.20 -4.98
CA GLY A 190 0.72 -18.82 -6.31
C GLY A 190 -0.14 -17.56 -6.34
N GLY A 191 -0.49 -16.98 -5.20
CA GLY A 191 -1.22 -15.71 -5.11
C GLY A 191 -0.38 -14.52 -5.59
N CYS A 192 -1.05 -13.43 -5.93
CA CYS A 192 -0.43 -12.28 -6.58
C CYS A 192 -0.48 -11.02 -5.72
N PHE A 193 0.62 -10.25 -5.70
CA PHE A 193 0.66 -8.89 -5.23
C PHE A 193 0.66 -7.95 -6.44
N HIS A 194 -0.39 -7.14 -6.58
CA HIS A 194 -0.55 -6.17 -7.66
C HIS A 194 -0.39 -4.75 -7.13
N LEU A 195 0.61 -4.05 -7.64
CA LEU A 195 0.88 -2.66 -7.33
C LEU A 195 0.65 -1.80 -8.57
N ALA A 196 0.17 -0.57 -8.38
CA ALA A 196 0.09 0.42 -9.45
C ALA A 196 0.43 1.82 -8.92
N THR A 197 1.15 2.61 -9.71
CA THR A 197 1.47 4.01 -9.39
C THR A 197 1.68 4.82 -10.65
N ASP A 198 1.32 6.11 -10.59
CA ASP A 198 1.60 7.13 -11.62
C ASP A 198 2.88 7.92 -11.33
N TRP A 199 3.64 7.53 -10.30
CA TRP A 199 4.87 8.19 -9.88
C TRP A 199 6.09 7.34 -10.20
N GLU A 200 6.84 7.71 -11.24
CA GLU A 200 7.96 6.94 -11.80
C GLU A 200 8.97 6.52 -10.72
N SER A 201 9.50 7.45 -9.93
CA SER A 201 10.48 7.11 -8.88
C SER A 201 9.91 6.25 -7.74
N TYR A 202 8.59 6.11 -7.65
CA TYR A 202 7.97 5.17 -6.74
C TYR A 202 7.75 3.81 -7.41
N ALA A 203 7.49 3.78 -8.71
CA ALA A 203 7.46 2.54 -9.48
C ALA A 203 8.82 1.84 -9.45
N GLU A 204 9.91 2.58 -9.68
CA GLU A 204 11.28 2.07 -9.52
C GLU A 204 11.55 1.53 -8.11
N TRP A 205 11.19 2.31 -7.07
CA TRP A 205 11.31 1.87 -5.68
C TRP A 205 10.54 0.58 -5.39
N MET A 206 9.30 0.46 -5.91
CA MET A 206 8.49 -0.75 -5.76
C MET A 206 9.16 -1.94 -6.43
N ALA A 207 9.67 -1.76 -7.65
CA ALA A 207 10.37 -2.79 -8.38
C ALA A 207 11.63 -3.27 -7.63
N ASP A 208 12.48 -2.35 -7.17
CA ASP A 208 13.70 -2.67 -6.42
C ASP A 208 13.40 -3.50 -5.15
N ILE A 209 12.38 -3.09 -4.39
CA ILE A 209 11.99 -3.81 -3.16
C ILE A 209 11.43 -5.19 -3.50
N MET A 210 10.60 -5.29 -4.53
CA MET A 210 9.93 -6.54 -4.89
C MET A 210 10.88 -7.54 -5.55
N ASP A 211 11.82 -7.08 -6.39
CA ASP A 211 12.82 -7.94 -7.04
C ASP A 211 13.84 -8.50 -6.02
N ALA A 212 14.09 -7.75 -4.94
CA ALA A 212 14.91 -8.22 -3.83
C ALA A 212 14.15 -9.11 -2.82
N ALA A 213 12.81 -9.19 -2.92
CA ALA A 213 11.99 -9.90 -1.93
C ALA A 213 12.00 -11.42 -2.17
N PRO A 214 12.45 -12.24 -1.19
CA PRO A 214 12.37 -13.70 -1.30
C PRO A 214 10.92 -14.18 -1.47
N GLY A 215 10.72 -15.25 -2.23
CA GLY A 215 9.41 -15.87 -2.41
C GLY A 215 8.45 -15.11 -3.33
N PHE A 216 8.96 -14.16 -4.11
CA PHE A 216 8.22 -13.49 -5.17
C PHE A 216 8.93 -13.62 -6.52
N ALA A 217 8.14 -13.73 -7.59
CA ALA A 217 8.61 -13.67 -8.96
C ALA A 217 7.79 -12.63 -9.74
N ASN A 218 8.47 -11.76 -10.48
CA ASN A 218 7.84 -10.81 -11.39
C ASN A 218 7.11 -11.58 -12.50
N THR A 219 5.90 -11.14 -12.87
CA THR A 219 5.10 -11.77 -13.94
C THR A 219 5.23 -11.06 -15.29
N ALA A 220 5.98 -9.96 -15.36
CA ALA A 220 6.22 -9.23 -16.59
C ALA A 220 7.02 -10.06 -17.61
N ASN A 221 6.78 -9.80 -18.90
CA ASN A 221 7.60 -10.35 -19.96
C ASN A 221 8.99 -9.68 -19.97
N ALA A 222 9.99 -10.35 -20.51
CA ALA A 222 11.36 -9.82 -20.59
C ALA A 222 11.44 -8.44 -21.28
N ASP A 223 10.58 -8.19 -22.28
CA ASP A 223 10.55 -6.93 -23.03
C ASP A 223 9.88 -5.77 -22.27
N THR A 224 9.10 -6.05 -21.23
CA THR A 224 8.34 -5.04 -20.47
C THR A 224 8.76 -4.95 -19.01
N ALA A 225 9.59 -5.88 -18.53
CA ALA A 225 10.02 -5.92 -17.12
C ALA A 225 10.65 -4.59 -16.67
N PRO A 226 10.36 -4.16 -15.43
CA PRO A 226 9.61 -4.86 -14.41
C PRO A 226 8.08 -4.66 -14.49
N TYR A 227 7.57 -3.93 -15.47
CA TYR A 227 6.17 -3.50 -15.57
C TYR A 227 5.34 -4.43 -16.45
N VAL A 228 4.06 -4.56 -16.10
CA VAL A 228 3.07 -5.29 -16.92
C VAL A 228 2.10 -4.29 -17.58
N PRO A 229 1.51 -4.63 -18.74
CA PRO A 229 0.38 -3.88 -19.26
C PRO A 229 -0.76 -3.85 -18.24
N ARG A 230 -1.51 -2.74 -18.17
CA ARG A 230 -2.67 -2.63 -17.26
C ARG A 230 -3.62 -3.82 -17.44
N PRO A 231 -3.87 -4.64 -16.40
CA PRO A 231 -4.79 -5.74 -16.48
C PRO A 231 -6.24 -5.27 -16.72
N ALA A 232 -7.01 -6.04 -17.50
CA ALA A 232 -8.39 -5.68 -17.86
C ALA A 232 -9.32 -5.57 -16.63
N PHE A 233 -9.05 -6.33 -15.56
CA PHE A 233 -9.83 -6.28 -14.31
C PHE A 233 -9.55 -5.04 -13.45
N ARG A 234 -8.46 -4.29 -13.71
CA ARG A 234 -8.19 -3.02 -13.03
C ARG A 234 -8.89 -1.89 -13.80
N PRO A 235 -10.02 -1.35 -13.28
CA PRO A 235 -10.72 -0.28 -13.97
C PRO A 235 -9.84 0.96 -14.16
N LEU A 236 -10.06 1.68 -15.25
CA LEU A 236 -9.40 2.94 -15.52
C LEU A 236 -9.89 3.99 -14.52
N THR A 237 -9.02 4.42 -13.63
CA THR A 237 -9.37 5.43 -12.61
C THR A 237 -9.44 6.83 -13.22
N LYS A 238 -10.22 7.74 -12.60
CA LYS A 238 -10.24 9.17 -13.01
C LYS A 238 -8.86 9.83 -12.89
N PHE A 239 -8.03 9.38 -11.95
CA PHE A 239 -6.65 9.87 -11.81
C PHE A 239 -5.79 9.44 -12.99
N GLU A 240 -5.91 8.20 -13.40
CA GLU A 240 -5.21 7.63 -14.54
C GLU A 240 -5.60 8.33 -15.84
N GLN A 241 -6.91 8.49 -16.11
CA GLN A 241 -7.40 9.25 -17.27
C GLN A 241 -6.83 10.67 -17.33
N ARG A 242 -6.74 11.34 -16.18
CA ARG A 242 -6.15 12.67 -16.09
C ARG A 242 -4.62 12.64 -16.26
N GLY A 243 -3.96 11.62 -15.72
CA GLY A 243 -2.52 11.40 -15.87
C GLY A 243 -2.14 11.17 -17.33
N GLU A 244 -2.87 10.29 -18.02
CA GLU A 244 -2.68 10.04 -19.46
C GLU A 244 -2.82 11.31 -20.30
N GLN A 245 -3.82 12.18 -20.00
CA GLN A 245 -3.98 13.47 -20.66
C GLN A 245 -2.81 14.44 -20.42
N LEU A 246 -2.07 14.25 -19.32
CA LEU A 246 -0.91 15.04 -18.95
C LEU A 246 0.43 14.38 -19.37
N GLY A 247 0.37 13.21 -20.06
CA GLY A 247 1.53 12.45 -20.50
C GLY A 247 2.21 11.63 -19.39
N HIS A 248 1.56 11.42 -18.27
CA HIS A 248 2.02 10.55 -17.18
C HIS A 248 1.47 9.14 -17.40
N GLY A 249 2.36 8.16 -17.60
CA GLY A 249 2.00 6.75 -17.65
C GLY A 249 1.74 6.19 -16.25
N VAL A 250 0.93 5.15 -16.15
CA VAL A 250 0.80 4.33 -14.94
C VAL A 250 1.64 3.08 -15.10
N SER A 251 2.44 2.79 -14.09
CA SER A 251 3.23 1.57 -13.98
C SER A 251 2.47 0.56 -13.15
N ASP A 252 2.10 -0.56 -13.75
CA ASP A 252 1.56 -1.73 -13.07
C ASP A 252 2.68 -2.76 -12.86
N LEU A 253 2.75 -3.33 -11.64
CA LEU A 253 3.68 -4.38 -11.27
C LEU A 253 2.89 -5.52 -10.64
N ILE A 254 3.10 -6.73 -11.13
CA ILE A 254 2.45 -7.93 -10.57
C ILE A 254 3.52 -8.96 -10.23
N TYR A 255 3.56 -9.34 -8.97
CA TYR A 255 4.45 -10.36 -8.46
C TYR A 255 3.66 -11.55 -7.93
N ARG A 256 4.10 -12.73 -8.31
CA ARG A 256 3.49 -14.00 -7.86
C ARG A 256 4.30 -14.58 -6.71
N ARG A 257 3.62 -14.99 -5.64
CA ARG A 257 4.23 -15.76 -4.58
C ARG A 257 4.63 -17.16 -5.09
N THR A 258 5.88 -17.59 -4.82
CA THR A 258 6.47 -18.81 -5.37
C THR A 258 6.63 -19.96 -4.36
N ASP A 259 6.49 -19.68 -3.06
CA ASP A 259 6.69 -20.62 -1.94
C ASP A 259 5.41 -20.95 -1.17
#